data_b5baeb4c2ee8cd258941326db2122f3e
#
_entry.id   b5baeb4c2ee8cd258941326db2122f3e
#
_cell.length_a   1.000
_cell.length_b   1.000
_cell.length_c   1.000
_cell.angle_alpha   90.00
_cell.angle_beta   90.00
_cell.angle_gamma   90.00
#
_symmetry.space_group_name_H-M   'P 1'
#
loop_
_entity.id
_entity.type
_entity.pdbx_description
1 polymer ?
#
loop_
_entity_poly.entity_id
_entity_poly.type
_entity_poly.pdbx_seq_one_letter_code
_entity_poly.pdbx_strand_id
1 'polypeptide(L)'
;YGLGVILESIHQALKYRNEWNQGIKVLFTDAEEVDLQGMKAAHQYNKEIFDNVGLILNIEARGPFGPALLFETSPGNERLIKLYADHARYPFGYSITNMVYQQMPNGTDFNIVRDSIPGFNFSPVQDINHYHTDLDNIHNVSEKTIQHYGEQIMPIMQEYLTNPDYKDKDYFLAEEDVVYFSIPILGTFHFPKNTYWLLNIGVFFLLLHTLSKERNIRWKSICLQSVITMAISLGLVIIGEIIAWISALLVGAKFKLFGTVQGIPFDNFAILVSMIILVVGMIRYYYNSSMLQSSLCVLTILSFISLVFAGENMMFFIPMAIASAAL
;
A
#
# COMPACT_ATOMS: atom_id res chain seq x y z
N TYR A 1 -9.77 -1.32 17.40
CA TYR A 1 -8.34 -1.04 17.27
C TYR A 1 -8.00 0.38 17.72
N GLY A 2 -8.51 1.42 17.05
CA GLY A 2 -8.11 2.80 17.27
C GLY A 2 -8.06 3.22 18.72
N LEU A 3 -9.15 3.02 19.46
CA LEU A 3 -9.22 3.38 20.88
C LEU A 3 -8.12 2.71 21.71
N GLY A 4 -7.94 1.39 21.58
CA GLY A 4 -6.94 0.64 22.35
C GLY A 4 -5.52 1.04 22.02
N VAL A 5 -5.21 1.17 20.72
CA VAL A 5 -3.88 1.58 20.26
C VAL A 5 -3.55 3.00 20.72
N ILE A 6 -4.49 3.94 20.61
CA ILE A 6 -4.27 5.34 21.06
C ILE A 6 -4.03 5.41 22.57
N LEU A 7 -4.88 4.76 23.37
CA LEU A 7 -4.76 4.78 24.83
C LEU A 7 -3.44 4.17 25.32
N GLU A 8 -3.03 3.03 24.74
CA GLU A 8 -1.76 2.41 25.10
C GLU A 8 -0.58 3.25 24.62
N SER A 9 -0.65 3.83 23.42
CA SER A 9 0.40 4.71 22.92
C SER A 9 0.62 5.92 23.82
N ILE A 10 -0.46 6.55 24.31
CA ILE A 10 -0.37 7.65 25.27
C ILE A 10 0.22 7.17 26.59
N HIS A 11 -0.26 6.03 27.11
CA HIS A 11 0.25 5.46 28.36
C HIS A 11 1.77 5.25 28.30
N GLN A 12 2.27 4.71 27.21
CA GLN A 12 3.71 4.53 27.01
C GLN A 12 4.44 5.88 26.87
N ALA A 13 3.88 6.83 26.11
CA ALA A 13 4.49 8.14 25.91
C ALA A 13 4.63 8.94 27.22
N LEU A 14 3.68 8.82 28.13
CA LEU A 14 3.73 9.49 29.44
C LEU A 14 4.94 9.08 30.29
N LYS A 15 5.56 7.93 30.04
CA LYS A 15 6.75 7.48 30.77
C LYS A 15 7.98 8.37 30.53
N TYR A 16 8.03 9.06 29.38
CA TYR A 16 9.10 9.99 29.02
C TYR A 16 8.60 11.43 28.81
N ARG A 17 7.50 11.80 29.49
CA ARG A 17 6.88 13.13 29.35
C ARG A 17 7.84 14.30 29.60
N ASN A 18 8.82 14.12 30.48
CA ASN A 18 9.80 15.16 30.79
C ASN A 18 10.75 15.49 29.66
N GLU A 19 10.79 14.62 28.63
CA GLU A 19 11.62 14.77 27.44
C GLU A 19 10.85 15.41 26.27
N TRP A 20 9.55 15.65 26.45
CA TRP A 20 8.71 16.16 25.37
C TRP A 20 9.03 17.61 25.04
N ASN A 21 9.18 17.87 23.75
CA ASN A 21 9.26 19.18 23.13
C ASN A 21 7.93 19.59 22.48
N GLN A 22 7.08 18.62 22.12
CA GLN A 22 5.74 18.78 21.57
C GLN A 22 4.69 18.15 22.49
N GLY A 23 3.44 18.55 22.34
CA GLY A 23 2.32 17.96 23.08
C GLY A 23 1.55 16.92 22.26
N ILE A 24 0.63 16.24 22.94
CA ILE A 24 -0.34 15.33 22.31
C ILE A 24 -1.73 15.91 22.48
N LYS A 25 -2.49 15.97 21.39
CA LYS A 25 -3.95 16.13 21.38
C LYS A 25 -4.57 14.80 20.93
N VAL A 26 -5.64 14.40 21.59
CA VAL A 26 -6.38 13.18 21.24
C VAL A 26 -7.78 13.58 20.85
N LEU A 27 -8.21 13.13 19.69
CA LEU A 27 -9.55 13.37 19.19
C LEU A 27 -10.24 12.02 18.94
N PHE A 28 -11.34 11.78 19.61
CA PHE A 28 -12.28 10.73 19.32
C PHE A 28 -13.52 11.35 18.70
N THR A 29 -13.83 10.95 17.49
CA THR A 29 -14.99 11.43 16.73
C THR A 29 -16.12 10.41 16.83
N ASP A 30 -17.35 10.89 16.63
CA ASP A 30 -18.56 10.07 16.48
C ASP A 30 -19.07 10.16 15.05
N ALA A 31 -19.94 9.23 14.65
CA ALA A 31 -20.62 9.22 13.36
C ALA A 31 -19.68 9.28 12.14
N GLU A 32 -18.53 8.58 12.21
CA GLU A 32 -17.60 8.43 11.08
C GLU A 32 -18.29 7.71 9.91
N GLU A 33 -19.00 6.62 10.19
CA GLU A 33 -19.75 5.80 9.24
C GLU A 33 -20.94 6.53 8.58
N VAL A 34 -21.29 7.71 9.07
CA VAL A 34 -22.37 8.56 8.55
C VAL A 34 -21.76 9.81 7.93
N ASP A 35 -20.90 9.62 6.93
CA ASP A 35 -20.25 10.69 6.17
C ASP A 35 -19.33 11.58 7.01
N LEU A 36 -18.54 10.99 7.92
CA LEU A 36 -17.51 11.67 8.73
C LEU A 36 -18.05 12.85 9.57
N GLN A 37 -19.30 12.76 10.05
CA GLN A 37 -20.01 13.92 10.62
C GLN A 37 -19.30 14.48 11.85
N GLY A 38 -18.76 13.63 12.72
CA GLY A 38 -18.04 14.07 13.92
C GLY A 38 -16.80 14.88 13.56
N MET A 39 -15.99 14.38 12.65
CA MET A 39 -14.76 15.07 12.21
C MET A 39 -15.07 16.36 11.44
N LYS A 40 -16.10 16.36 10.57
CA LYS A 40 -16.58 17.56 9.88
C LYS A 40 -17.03 18.62 10.88
N ALA A 41 -17.80 18.24 11.90
CA ALA A 41 -18.25 19.13 12.95
C ALA A 41 -17.08 19.70 13.77
N ALA A 42 -16.13 18.86 14.17
CA ALA A 42 -14.93 19.30 14.85
C ALA A 42 -14.14 20.30 14.02
N HIS A 43 -13.91 20.01 12.75
CA HIS A 43 -13.18 20.90 11.84
C HIS A 43 -13.91 22.22 11.56
N GLN A 44 -15.23 22.20 11.54
CA GLN A 44 -16.04 23.40 11.27
C GLN A 44 -16.23 24.30 12.50
N TYR A 45 -16.52 23.69 13.66
CA TYR A 45 -16.97 24.42 14.86
C TYR A 45 -15.93 24.48 15.97
N ASN A 46 -14.91 23.64 15.97
CA ASN A 46 -13.88 23.53 16.98
C ASN A 46 -12.47 23.59 16.36
N LYS A 47 -12.24 24.57 15.50
CA LYS A 47 -10.98 24.71 14.73
C LYS A 47 -9.75 24.76 15.61
N GLU A 48 -9.86 25.26 16.82
CA GLU A 48 -8.78 25.32 17.81
C GLU A 48 -8.18 23.96 18.19
N ILE A 49 -8.91 22.87 17.95
CA ILE A 49 -8.38 21.51 18.12
C ILE A 49 -7.22 21.27 17.15
N PHE A 50 -7.30 21.83 15.94
CA PHE A 50 -6.32 21.66 14.88
C PHE A 50 -5.21 22.72 14.90
N ASP A 51 -5.34 23.76 15.74
CA ASP A 51 -4.32 24.78 15.88
C ASP A 51 -3.03 24.19 16.43
N ASN A 52 -1.90 24.54 15.81
CA ASN A 52 -0.56 24.07 16.17
C ASN A 52 -0.39 22.54 16.14
N VAL A 53 -1.13 21.84 15.28
CA VAL A 53 -0.93 20.43 15.00
C VAL A 53 0.04 20.29 13.83
N GLY A 54 1.20 19.67 14.08
CA GLY A 54 2.24 19.47 13.05
C GLY A 54 2.29 18.04 12.51
N LEU A 55 1.61 17.09 13.19
CA LEU A 55 1.56 15.69 12.75
C LEU A 55 0.27 15.04 13.21
N ILE A 56 -0.40 14.32 12.32
CA ILE A 56 -1.56 13.48 12.63
C ILE A 56 -1.19 12.00 12.47
N LEU A 57 -1.59 11.19 13.43
CA LEU A 57 -1.59 9.74 13.37
C LEU A 57 -3.05 9.28 13.39
N ASN A 58 -3.60 8.94 12.24
CA ASN A 58 -4.95 8.39 12.13
C ASN A 58 -4.90 6.87 12.20
N ILE A 59 -5.74 6.29 13.05
CA ILE A 59 -5.73 4.85 13.34
C ILE A 59 -7.10 4.28 13.04
N GLU A 60 -7.16 3.57 11.94
CA GLU A 60 -8.36 2.95 11.39
C GLU A 60 -8.37 1.43 11.58
N ALA A 61 -9.50 0.80 11.30
CA ALA A 61 -9.62 -0.65 11.25
C ALA A 61 -10.60 -1.08 10.16
N ARG A 62 -10.07 -1.55 9.05
CA ARG A 62 -10.87 -2.09 7.95
C ARG A 62 -11.00 -3.61 7.98
N GLY A 63 -10.14 -4.27 8.70
CA GLY A 63 -10.16 -5.71 8.93
C GLY A 63 -9.68 -6.08 10.32
N PRO A 64 -10.07 -7.26 10.85
CA PRO A 64 -9.72 -7.68 12.20
C PRO A 64 -8.33 -8.30 12.29
N PHE A 65 -7.63 -8.51 11.19
CA PHE A 65 -6.34 -9.22 11.17
C PHE A 65 -5.32 -8.55 10.24
N GLY A 66 -4.10 -9.05 10.34
CA GLY A 66 -2.99 -8.66 9.50
C GLY A 66 -2.14 -7.53 10.07
N PRO A 67 -1.07 -7.18 9.36
CA PRO A 67 -0.24 -6.05 9.77
C PRO A 67 -1.00 -4.73 9.59
N ALA A 68 -0.72 -3.76 10.46
CA ALA A 68 -1.16 -2.40 10.28
C ALA A 68 -0.46 -1.82 9.04
N LEU A 69 -1.21 -1.54 8.00
CA LEU A 69 -0.74 -0.98 6.75
C LEU A 69 -0.75 0.54 6.83
N LEU A 70 0.37 1.19 6.55
CA LEU A 70 0.37 2.60 6.20
C LEU A 70 -0.20 2.71 4.78
N PHE A 71 -1.50 2.99 4.68
CA PHE A 71 -2.20 2.96 3.40
C PHE A 71 -2.37 4.35 2.78
N GLU A 72 -2.23 5.42 3.58
CA GLU A 72 -2.36 6.78 3.12
C GLU A 72 -1.46 7.73 3.90
N THR A 73 -0.97 8.78 3.24
CA THR A 73 -0.27 9.93 3.82
C THR A 73 -0.85 11.23 3.30
N SER A 74 -0.57 12.33 3.97
CA SER A 74 -0.78 13.67 3.41
C SER A 74 0.06 13.87 2.15
N PRO A 75 -0.38 14.75 1.21
CA PRO A 75 0.45 15.21 0.09
C PRO A 75 1.75 15.87 0.57
N GLY A 76 2.78 15.86 -0.28
CA GLY A 76 4.09 16.36 0.11
C GLY A 76 4.76 15.48 1.16
N ASN A 77 4.77 14.19 0.94
CA ASN A 77 5.04 13.19 1.97
C ASN A 77 6.55 12.88 2.19
N GLU A 78 7.48 13.59 1.55
CA GLU A 78 8.90 13.29 1.63
C GLU A 78 9.41 13.18 3.07
N ARG A 79 9.14 14.20 3.90
CA ARG A 79 9.60 14.25 5.29
C ARG A 79 8.85 13.27 6.19
N LEU A 80 7.56 13.03 5.90
CA LEU A 80 6.76 12.02 6.59
C LEU A 80 7.32 10.62 6.33
N ILE A 81 7.56 10.27 5.08
CA ILE A 81 8.08 8.95 4.74
C ILE A 81 9.51 8.77 5.24
N LYS A 82 10.31 9.82 5.28
CA LYS A 82 11.62 9.76 5.94
C LYS A 82 11.47 9.44 7.43
N LEU A 83 10.60 10.14 8.17
CA LEU A 83 10.31 9.84 9.57
C LEU A 83 9.86 8.40 9.76
N TYR A 84 8.95 7.93 8.91
CA TYR A 84 8.45 6.56 8.93
C TYR A 84 9.55 5.53 8.65
N ALA A 85 10.38 5.74 7.63
CA ALA A 85 11.46 4.83 7.24
C ALA A 85 12.54 4.71 8.31
N ASP A 86 12.85 5.83 8.97
CA ASP A 86 13.92 5.87 9.97
C ASP A 86 13.49 5.29 11.33
N HIS A 87 12.20 5.34 11.68
CA HIS A 87 11.75 5.05 13.05
C HIS A 87 10.74 3.89 13.18
N ALA A 88 9.86 3.65 12.18
CA ALA A 88 8.89 2.56 12.28
C ALA A 88 9.58 1.21 12.35
N ARG A 89 9.23 0.40 13.37
CA ARG A 89 9.66 -0.99 13.44
C ARG A 89 8.73 -1.86 12.63
N TYR A 90 9.28 -2.82 11.90
CA TYR A 90 8.52 -3.70 11.01
C TYR A 90 7.57 -2.94 10.07
N PRO A 91 8.08 -1.93 9.34
CA PRO A 91 7.25 -1.07 8.54
C PRO A 91 6.49 -1.86 7.45
N PHE A 92 5.25 -1.47 7.23
CA PHE A 92 4.37 -2.07 6.23
C PHE A 92 3.58 -0.97 5.52
N GLY A 93 4.16 -0.41 4.47
CA GLY A 93 3.59 0.70 3.71
C GLY A 93 4.11 0.75 2.28
N TYR A 94 3.24 1.18 1.35
CA TYR A 94 3.52 1.21 -0.08
C TYR A 94 2.82 2.39 -0.75
N SER A 95 3.51 3.14 -1.61
CA SER A 95 2.89 4.24 -2.37
C SER A 95 1.68 3.79 -3.19
N ILE A 96 1.70 2.56 -3.72
CA ILE A 96 0.57 2.02 -4.49
C ILE A 96 -0.72 1.95 -3.67
N THR A 97 -0.63 1.71 -2.36
CA THR A 97 -1.84 1.64 -1.51
C THR A 97 -2.49 2.99 -1.36
N ASN A 98 -1.70 4.06 -1.22
CA ASN A 98 -2.18 5.44 -1.21
C ASN A 98 -2.91 5.77 -2.52
N MET A 99 -2.29 5.49 -3.65
CA MET A 99 -2.89 5.72 -4.97
C MET A 99 -4.20 4.93 -5.17
N VAL A 100 -4.22 3.65 -4.80
CA VAL A 100 -5.42 2.82 -4.93
C VAL A 100 -6.53 3.33 -4.01
N TYR A 101 -6.19 3.67 -2.77
CA TYR A 101 -7.16 4.17 -1.80
C TYR A 101 -7.84 5.46 -2.28
N GLN A 102 -7.10 6.39 -2.88
CA GLN A 102 -7.63 7.63 -3.42
C GLN A 102 -8.63 7.43 -4.58
N GLN A 103 -8.62 6.27 -5.24
CA GLN A 103 -9.58 5.92 -6.29
C GLN A 103 -10.83 5.20 -5.74
N MET A 104 -10.83 4.84 -4.46
CA MET A 104 -11.95 4.14 -3.84
C MET A 104 -13.01 5.15 -3.35
N PRO A 105 -14.32 4.81 -3.44
CA PRO A 105 -15.39 5.69 -2.99
C PRO A 105 -15.62 5.59 -1.47
N ASN A 106 -14.55 5.68 -0.69
CA ASN A 106 -14.58 5.63 0.77
C ASN A 106 -13.61 6.64 1.35
N GLY A 107 -13.79 7.01 2.59
CA GLY A 107 -12.95 7.95 3.30
C GLY A 107 -12.79 7.57 4.76
N THR A 108 -11.95 8.29 5.46
CA THR A 108 -11.77 8.25 6.90
C THR A 108 -11.75 9.67 7.43
N ASP A 109 -11.78 9.84 8.74
CA ASP A 109 -11.68 11.16 9.37
C ASP A 109 -10.44 11.95 8.89
N PHE A 110 -9.38 11.25 8.52
CA PHE A 110 -8.16 11.86 8.00
C PHE A 110 -8.41 12.66 6.71
N ASN A 111 -9.36 12.27 5.87
CA ASN A 111 -9.69 12.97 4.63
C ASN A 111 -10.06 14.46 4.83
N ILE A 112 -10.59 14.80 6.02
CA ILE A 112 -11.03 16.17 6.30
C ILE A 112 -9.83 17.11 6.51
N VAL A 113 -8.71 16.60 6.97
CA VAL A 113 -7.54 17.41 7.38
C VAL A 113 -6.26 17.08 6.63
N ARG A 114 -6.22 16.00 5.89
CA ARG A 114 -5.04 15.46 5.21
C ARG A 114 -4.33 16.45 4.28
N ASP A 115 -5.09 17.33 3.61
CA ASP A 115 -4.54 18.30 2.67
C ASP A 115 -3.98 19.57 3.36
N SER A 116 -4.22 19.71 4.67
CA SER A 116 -3.81 20.88 5.45
C SER A 116 -2.86 20.55 6.60
N ILE A 117 -2.85 19.33 7.10
CA ILE A 117 -2.01 18.89 8.21
C ILE A 117 -1.30 17.61 7.83
N PRO A 118 0.05 17.58 7.94
CA PRO A 118 0.82 16.37 7.67
C PRO A 118 0.40 15.19 8.54
N GLY A 119 0.34 13.98 7.96
CA GLY A 119 -0.05 12.83 8.75
C GLY A 119 0.03 11.50 8.04
N PHE A 120 -0.21 10.47 8.83
CA PHE A 120 -0.24 9.07 8.45
C PHE A 120 -1.60 8.47 8.74
N ASN A 121 -2.06 7.58 7.87
CA ASN A 121 -3.30 6.84 8.01
C ASN A 121 -3.01 5.33 7.97
N PHE A 122 -3.29 4.63 9.08
CA PHE A 122 -2.99 3.22 9.26
C PHE A 122 -4.26 2.40 9.38
N SER A 123 -4.29 1.21 8.76
CA SER A 123 -5.37 0.23 8.92
C SER A 123 -4.90 -1.20 8.67
N PRO A 124 -5.37 -2.21 9.41
CA PRO A 124 -5.26 -3.59 8.98
C PRO A 124 -6.31 -3.84 7.90
N VAL A 125 -5.96 -4.66 6.91
CA VAL A 125 -6.81 -4.88 5.74
C VAL A 125 -7.05 -6.37 5.44
N GLN A 126 -6.64 -7.27 6.35
CA GLN A 126 -6.87 -8.69 6.19
C GLN A 126 -8.25 -9.07 6.74
N ASP A 127 -8.91 -10.05 6.11
CA ASP A 127 -10.26 -10.52 6.44
C ASP A 127 -11.33 -9.41 6.44
N ILE A 128 -11.28 -8.57 5.41
CA ILE A 128 -12.21 -7.45 5.19
C ILE A 128 -13.69 -7.88 5.08
N ASN A 129 -13.97 -9.18 5.00
CA ASN A 129 -15.33 -9.73 5.05
C ASN A 129 -16.00 -9.56 6.42
N HIS A 130 -15.24 -9.28 7.49
CA HIS A 130 -15.77 -8.92 8.80
C HIS A 130 -16.26 -7.46 8.85
N TYR A 131 -15.70 -6.60 8.00
CA TYR A 131 -15.98 -5.17 7.97
C TYR A 131 -17.46 -4.89 7.68
N HIS A 132 -18.09 -4.04 8.50
CA HIS A 132 -19.51 -3.70 8.45
C HIS A 132 -20.45 -4.92 8.62
N THR A 133 -20.06 -5.89 9.43
CA THR A 133 -20.88 -7.06 9.79
C THR A 133 -20.85 -7.30 11.31
N ASP A 134 -21.70 -8.19 11.82
CA ASP A 134 -21.71 -8.61 13.23
C ASP A 134 -20.40 -9.32 13.66
N LEU A 135 -19.57 -9.71 12.70
CA LEU A 135 -18.25 -10.29 12.95
C LEU A 135 -17.20 -9.23 13.31
N ASP A 136 -17.46 -7.95 13.06
CA ASP A 136 -16.63 -6.84 13.50
C ASP A 136 -16.89 -6.53 14.98
N ASN A 137 -16.34 -7.36 15.84
CA ASN A 137 -16.51 -7.28 17.28
C ASN A 137 -15.21 -7.62 18.02
N ILE A 138 -15.20 -7.36 19.32
CA ILE A 138 -14.00 -7.49 20.16
C ILE A 138 -13.40 -8.90 20.20
N HIS A 139 -14.21 -9.94 19.97
CA HIS A 139 -13.74 -11.33 19.98
C HIS A 139 -12.91 -11.68 18.75
N ASN A 140 -13.04 -10.91 17.70
CA ASN A 140 -12.31 -11.08 16.45
C ASN A 140 -11.12 -10.12 16.31
N VAL A 141 -10.78 -9.36 17.36
CA VAL A 141 -9.61 -8.48 17.37
C VAL A 141 -8.32 -9.28 17.58
N SER A 142 -7.32 -9.02 16.75
CA SER A 142 -6.00 -9.66 16.83
C SER A 142 -5.04 -8.86 17.71
N GLU A 143 -4.55 -9.47 18.79
CA GLU A 143 -3.49 -8.89 19.62
C GLU A 143 -2.20 -8.63 18.84
N LYS A 144 -1.86 -9.51 17.87
CA LYS A 144 -0.69 -9.33 17.00
C LYS A 144 -0.82 -8.09 16.13
N THR A 145 -2.02 -7.78 15.68
CA THR A 145 -2.31 -6.58 14.91
C THR A 145 -2.16 -5.33 15.78
N ILE A 146 -2.67 -5.35 17.02
CA ILE A 146 -2.47 -4.27 17.99
C ILE A 146 -0.98 -4.06 18.27
N GLN A 147 -0.24 -5.12 18.51
CA GLN A 147 1.21 -5.06 18.71
C GLN A 147 1.92 -4.43 17.50
N HIS A 148 1.53 -4.81 16.30
CA HIS A 148 2.14 -4.27 15.08
C HIS A 148 1.85 -2.78 14.89
N TYR A 149 0.67 -2.29 15.27
CA TYR A 149 0.41 -0.85 15.36
C TYR A 149 1.41 -0.16 16.28
N GLY A 150 1.57 -0.70 17.49
CA GLY A 150 2.51 -0.17 18.47
C GLY A 150 3.94 -0.12 17.96
N GLU A 151 4.40 -1.17 17.29
CA GLU A 151 5.76 -1.24 16.72
C GLU A 151 6.02 -0.19 15.65
N GLN A 152 5.00 0.27 14.94
CA GLN A 152 5.15 1.35 13.98
C GLN A 152 4.94 2.73 14.61
N ILE A 153 3.85 2.90 15.37
CA ILE A 153 3.41 4.21 15.85
C ILE A 153 4.26 4.72 17.01
N MET A 154 4.63 3.85 17.96
CA MET A 154 5.34 4.27 19.17
C MET A 154 6.70 4.91 18.87
N PRO A 155 7.57 4.33 18.03
CA PRO A 155 8.85 4.96 17.72
C PRO A 155 8.69 6.29 16.97
N ILE A 156 7.72 6.38 16.05
CA ILE A 156 7.40 7.63 15.34
C ILE A 156 6.95 8.70 16.35
N MET A 157 6.03 8.33 17.24
CA MET A 157 5.50 9.24 18.27
C MET A 157 6.59 9.67 19.25
N GLN A 158 7.48 8.75 19.67
CA GLN A 158 8.60 9.07 20.54
C GLN A 158 9.53 10.08 19.88
N GLU A 159 9.95 9.81 18.65
CA GLU A 159 10.80 10.72 17.88
C GLU A 159 10.14 12.09 17.71
N TYR A 160 8.87 12.12 17.32
CA TYR A 160 8.13 13.37 17.17
C TYR A 160 8.06 14.18 18.46
N LEU A 161 7.80 13.54 19.59
CA LEU A 161 7.62 14.22 20.87
C LEU A 161 8.93 14.74 21.47
N THR A 162 10.04 14.03 21.25
CA THR A 162 11.30 14.34 21.93
C THR A 162 12.27 15.13 21.07
N ASN A 163 12.12 15.12 19.75
CA ASN A 163 13.01 15.87 18.85
C ASN A 163 12.63 17.36 18.82
N PRO A 164 13.53 18.27 19.24
CA PRO A 164 13.25 19.71 19.25
C PRO A 164 13.10 20.34 17.87
N ASP A 165 13.58 19.69 16.80
CA ASP A 165 13.47 20.18 15.44
C ASP A 165 12.02 20.21 14.93
N TYR A 166 11.14 19.42 15.52
CA TYR A 166 9.72 19.32 15.16
C TYR A 166 8.81 20.32 15.87
N LYS A 167 9.38 21.34 16.53
CA LYS A 167 8.60 22.43 17.15
C LYS A 167 7.87 23.29 16.14
N ASP A 168 8.40 23.39 14.93
CA ASP A 168 7.72 24.04 13.83
C ASP A 168 6.60 23.10 13.33
N LYS A 169 5.34 23.54 13.46
CA LYS A 169 4.18 22.78 12.98
C LYS A 169 4.23 22.48 11.48
N ASP A 170 4.93 23.32 10.73
CA ASP A 170 5.03 23.23 9.28
C ASP A 170 6.25 22.38 8.83
N TYR A 171 7.01 21.83 9.79
CA TYR A 171 8.20 21.03 9.50
C TYR A 171 7.96 19.89 8.51
N PHE A 172 6.84 19.19 8.65
CA PHE A 172 6.52 18.04 7.79
C PHE A 172 5.79 18.43 6.50
N LEU A 173 5.48 19.70 6.28
CA LEU A 173 4.99 20.17 5.00
C LEU A 173 6.16 20.15 4.01
N ALA A 174 6.05 19.38 2.96
CA ALA A 174 7.01 19.31 1.86
C ALA A 174 6.27 19.53 0.54
N GLU A 175 7.00 19.95 -0.49
CA GLU A 175 6.42 20.18 -1.82
C GLU A 175 6.38 18.88 -2.65
N GLU A 176 7.26 17.93 -2.35
CA GLU A 176 7.46 16.73 -3.15
C GLU A 176 6.90 15.46 -2.47
N ASP A 177 6.34 14.61 -3.30
CA ASP A 177 6.03 13.24 -2.93
C ASP A 177 7.19 12.30 -3.25
N VAL A 178 7.34 11.27 -2.43
CA VAL A 178 8.27 10.19 -2.67
C VAL A 178 7.52 8.90 -3.01
N VAL A 179 8.13 8.09 -3.84
CA VAL A 179 7.73 6.70 -4.04
C VAL A 179 8.39 5.86 -2.95
N TYR A 180 7.60 5.04 -2.25
CA TYR A 180 8.10 4.22 -1.15
C TYR A 180 7.49 2.83 -1.15
N PHE A 181 8.23 1.90 -0.58
CA PHE A 181 7.79 0.53 -0.35
C PHE A 181 8.58 -0.10 0.80
N SER A 182 7.91 -0.92 1.58
CA SER A 182 8.53 -1.66 2.68
C SER A 182 8.90 -3.07 2.23
N ILE A 183 10.09 -3.52 2.61
CA ILE A 183 10.52 -4.90 2.46
C ILE A 183 10.68 -5.49 3.87
N PRO A 184 10.02 -6.62 4.17
CA PRO A 184 10.17 -7.26 5.47
C PRO A 184 11.65 -7.45 5.84
N ILE A 185 12.00 -7.15 7.08
CA ILE A 185 13.36 -7.21 7.65
C ILE A 185 14.29 -6.08 7.17
N LEU A 186 14.16 -5.60 5.93
CA LEU A 186 15.07 -4.59 5.36
C LEU A 186 14.61 -3.15 5.63
N GLY A 187 13.35 -2.94 5.99
CA GLY A 187 12.80 -1.60 6.24
C GLY A 187 12.11 -0.97 5.04
N THR A 188 11.93 0.35 5.09
CA THR A 188 11.27 1.13 4.03
C THR A 188 12.29 1.83 3.15
N PHE A 189 12.17 1.60 1.86
CA PHE A 189 12.93 2.29 0.82
C PHE A 189 12.08 3.40 0.23
N HIS A 190 12.67 4.55 -0.02
CA HIS A 190 12.00 5.67 -0.65
C HIS A 190 12.93 6.46 -1.55
N PHE A 191 12.38 7.11 -2.55
CA PHE A 191 13.10 7.99 -3.47
C PHE A 191 12.14 9.02 -4.07
N PRO A 192 12.63 10.19 -4.50
CA PRO A 192 11.80 11.24 -5.07
C PRO A 192 10.98 10.72 -6.27
N LYS A 193 9.69 11.05 -6.30
CA LYS A 193 8.79 10.67 -7.39
C LYS A 193 9.35 11.10 -8.75
N ASN A 194 9.94 12.28 -8.82
CA ASN A 194 10.55 12.82 -10.03
C ASN A 194 11.75 12.02 -10.54
N THR A 195 12.36 11.15 -9.73
CA THR A 195 13.48 10.30 -10.15
C THR A 195 13.06 8.91 -10.59
N TYR A 196 11.81 8.52 -10.34
CA TYR A 196 11.33 7.18 -10.65
C TYR A 196 11.39 6.86 -12.15
N TRP A 197 11.14 7.84 -13.02
CA TRP A 197 11.28 7.68 -14.46
C TRP A 197 12.72 7.39 -14.88
N LEU A 198 13.73 7.97 -14.20
CA LEU A 198 15.14 7.68 -14.45
C LEU A 198 15.49 6.22 -14.16
N LEU A 199 14.93 5.65 -13.08
CA LEU A 199 15.10 4.24 -12.75
C LEU A 199 14.50 3.35 -13.85
N ASN A 200 13.30 3.70 -14.35
CA ASN A 200 12.69 2.98 -15.47
C ASN A 200 13.55 3.03 -16.75
N ILE A 201 14.12 4.19 -17.06
CA ILE A 201 15.04 4.33 -18.18
C ILE A 201 16.31 3.50 -17.95
N GLY A 202 16.89 3.52 -16.75
CA GLY A 202 18.04 2.70 -16.40
C GLY A 202 17.79 1.20 -16.63
N VAL A 203 16.66 0.69 -16.18
CA VAL A 203 16.28 -0.70 -16.38
C VAL A 203 15.99 -1.00 -17.86
N PHE A 204 15.40 -0.06 -18.60
CA PHE A 204 15.23 -0.19 -20.05
C PHE A 204 16.58 -0.33 -20.77
N PHE A 205 17.58 0.47 -20.44
CA PHE A 205 18.91 0.32 -21.01
C PHE A 205 19.59 -1.00 -20.58
N LEU A 206 19.36 -1.47 -19.34
CA LEU A 206 19.83 -2.78 -18.91
C LEU A 206 19.20 -3.89 -19.77
N LEU A 207 17.90 -3.81 -20.05
CA LEU A 207 17.22 -4.73 -20.95
C LEU A 207 17.83 -4.69 -22.36
N LEU A 208 18.04 -3.50 -22.94
CA LEU A 208 18.67 -3.36 -24.24
C LEU A 208 20.09 -3.96 -24.26
N HIS A 209 20.87 -3.73 -23.20
CA HIS A 209 22.20 -4.33 -23.07
C HIS A 209 22.14 -5.86 -23.01
N THR A 210 21.22 -6.41 -22.24
CA THR A 210 21.02 -7.87 -22.14
C THR A 210 20.63 -8.46 -23.50
N LEU A 211 19.68 -7.82 -24.17
CA LEU A 211 19.27 -8.24 -25.52
C LEU A 211 20.44 -8.15 -26.53
N SER A 212 21.29 -7.11 -26.44
CA SER A 212 22.40 -6.92 -27.36
C SER A 212 23.49 -8.00 -27.28
N LYS A 213 23.59 -8.71 -26.16
CA LYS A 213 24.50 -9.84 -26.00
C LYS A 213 24.05 -11.10 -26.74
N GLU A 214 22.80 -11.17 -27.08
CA GLU A 214 22.23 -12.29 -27.83
C GLU A 214 22.59 -12.20 -29.31
N ARG A 215 23.36 -13.16 -29.83
CA ARG A 215 23.86 -13.16 -31.23
C ARG A 215 22.77 -13.35 -32.27
N ASN A 216 21.62 -13.91 -31.91
CA ASN A 216 20.54 -14.26 -32.85
C ASN A 216 19.16 -13.84 -32.37
N ILE A 217 18.94 -12.52 -32.24
CA ILE A 217 17.62 -11.98 -31.85
C ILE A 217 16.60 -12.24 -32.95
N ARG A 218 15.57 -13.00 -32.62
CA ARG A 218 14.42 -13.25 -33.51
C ARG A 218 13.28 -12.27 -33.20
N TRP A 219 13.38 -11.03 -33.62
CA TRP A 219 12.38 -9.99 -33.32
C TRP A 219 10.94 -10.41 -33.61
N LYS A 220 10.68 -11.09 -34.73
CA LYS A 220 9.34 -11.63 -35.04
C LYS A 220 8.85 -12.60 -33.97
N SER A 221 9.75 -13.45 -33.47
CA SER A 221 9.42 -14.41 -32.41
C SER A 221 9.14 -13.68 -31.08
N ILE A 222 9.93 -12.67 -30.73
CA ILE A 222 9.73 -11.85 -29.52
C ILE A 222 8.39 -11.13 -29.59
N CYS A 223 8.08 -10.45 -30.70
CA CYS A 223 6.80 -9.75 -30.85
C CYS A 223 5.62 -10.72 -30.76
N LEU A 224 5.68 -11.86 -31.45
CA LEU A 224 4.62 -12.88 -31.39
C LEU A 224 4.46 -13.43 -29.98
N GLN A 225 5.54 -13.77 -29.31
CA GLN A 225 5.53 -14.25 -27.91
C GLN A 225 5.01 -13.18 -26.95
N SER A 226 5.33 -11.90 -27.16
CA SER A 226 4.79 -10.79 -26.37
C SER A 226 3.27 -10.70 -26.48
N VAL A 227 2.73 -10.79 -27.68
CA VAL A 227 1.28 -10.82 -27.91
C VAL A 227 0.65 -12.04 -27.24
N ILE A 228 1.26 -13.22 -27.39
CA ILE A 228 0.80 -14.46 -26.75
C ILE A 228 0.83 -14.30 -25.22
N THR A 229 1.92 -13.78 -24.64
CA THR A 229 2.04 -13.57 -23.19
C THR A 229 0.95 -12.63 -22.70
N MET A 230 0.71 -11.51 -23.38
CA MET A 230 -0.37 -10.59 -23.02
C MET A 230 -1.75 -11.24 -23.13
N ALA A 231 -2.03 -11.97 -24.20
CA ALA A 231 -3.30 -12.67 -24.40
C ALA A 231 -3.54 -13.73 -23.31
N ILE A 232 -2.50 -14.47 -22.94
CA ILE A 232 -2.53 -15.46 -21.87
C ILE A 232 -2.78 -14.79 -20.51
N SER A 233 -2.06 -13.71 -20.20
CA SER A 233 -2.24 -12.97 -18.95
C SER A 233 -3.68 -12.43 -18.82
N LEU A 234 -4.21 -11.85 -19.90
CA LEU A 234 -5.60 -11.40 -19.95
C LEU A 234 -6.58 -12.57 -19.79
N GLY A 235 -6.32 -13.68 -20.49
CA GLY A 235 -7.13 -14.90 -20.37
C GLY A 235 -7.17 -15.45 -18.94
N LEU A 236 -6.03 -15.45 -18.22
CA LEU A 236 -5.95 -15.88 -16.82
C LEU A 236 -6.76 -14.98 -15.90
N VAL A 237 -6.73 -13.66 -16.11
CA VAL A 237 -7.58 -12.71 -15.36
C VAL A 237 -9.06 -13.04 -15.59
N ILE A 238 -9.47 -13.21 -16.85
CA ILE A 238 -10.87 -13.54 -17.19
C ILE A 238 -11.30 -14.86 -16.56
N ILE A 239 -10.45 -15.89 -16.61
CA ILE A 239 -10.72 -17.19 -15.98
C ILE A 239 -10.87 -17.03 -14.47
N GLY A 240 -9.98 -16.26 -13.83
CA GLY A 240 -10.05 -15.97 -12.40
C GLY A 240 -11.38 -15.31 -12.01
N GLU A 241 -11.82 -14.31 -12.78
CA GLU A 241 -13.10 -13.62 -12.55
C GLU A 241 -14.31 -14.56 -12.79
N ILE A 242 -14.25 -15.45 -13.77
CA ILE A 242 -15.31 -16.46 -13.99
C ILE A 242 -15.39 -17.42 -12.80
N ILE A 243 -14.26 -17.90 -12.29
CA ILE A 243 -14.22 -18.77 -11.11
C ILE A 243 -14.80 -18.03 -9.90
N ALA A 244 -14.38 -16.79 -9.66
CA ALA A 244 -14.92 -15.96 -8.58
C ALA A 244 -16.44 -15.74 -8.71
N TRP A 245 -16.94 -15.51 -9.92
CA TRP A 245 -18.37 -15.38 -10.19
C TRP A 245 -19.15 -16.67 -9.90
N ILE A 246 -18.64 -17.82 -10.35
CA ILE A 246 -19.26 -19.13 -10.09
C ILE A 246 -19.26 -19.41 -8.57
N SER A 247 -18.15 -19.14 -7.89
CA SER A 247 -18.04 -19.33 -6.43
C SER A 247 -19.05 -18.45 -5.69
N ALA A 248 -19.19 -17.18 -6.08
CA ALA A 248 -20.19 -16.27 -5.50
C ALA A 248 -21.62 -16.78 -5.70
N LEU A 249 -21.94 -17.32 -6.87
CA LEU A 249 -23.26 -17.92 -7.14
C LEU A 249 -23.54 -19.14 -6.24
N LEU A 250 -22.54 -20.02 -6.05
CA LEU A 250 -22.70 -21.23 -5.24
C LEU A 250 -22.97 -20.95 -3.76
N VAL A 251 -22.42 -19.85 -3.24
CA VAL A 251 -22.61 -19.46 -1.81
C VAL A 251 -23.64 -18.36 -1.61
N GLY A 252 -24.29 -17.89 -2.68
CA GLY A 252 -25.27 -16.81 -2.59
C GLY A 252 -24.67 -15.43 -2.26
N ALA A 253 -23.36 -15.26 -2.46
CA ALA A 253 -22.67 -13.99 -2.22
C ALA A 253 -22.81 -13.02 -3.41
N LYS A 254 -22.70 -11.71 -3.13
CA LYS A 254 -22.68 -10.69 -4.18
C LYS A 254 -21.32 -10.70 -4.90
N PHE A 255 -21.33 -10.91 -6.19
CA PHE A 255 -20.15 -10.76 -7.03
C PHE A 255 -19.84 -9.30 -7.30
N LYS A 256 -18.57 -8.93 -7.18
CA LYS A 256 -18.02 -7.65 -7.63
C LYS A 256 -16.82 -7.91 -8.52
N LEU A 257 -16.79 -7.30 -9.70
CA LEU A 257 -15.67 -7.41 -10.63
C LEU A 257 -14.39 -6.91 -9.94
N PHE A 258 -13.30 -7.66 -10.07
CA PHE A 258 -12.02 -7.44 -9.38
C PHE A 258 -12.12 -7.40 -7.84
N GLY A 259 -13.24 -7.88 -7.30
CA GLY A 259 -13.43 -8.01 -5.85
C GLY A 259 -13.10 -9.41 -5.37
N THR A 260 -12.73 -9.52 -4.09
CA THR A 260 -12.67 -10.83 -3.43
C THR A 260 -14.08 -11.33 -3.18
N VAL A 261 -14.31 -12.63 -3.33
CA VAL A 261 -15.58 -13.24 -2.90
C VAL A 261 -15.60 -13.22 -1.37
N GLN A 262 -16.49 -12.41 -0.80
CA GLN A 262 -16.62 -12.27 0.64
C GLN A 262 -17.02 -13.61 1.27
N GLY A 263 -16.30 -14.03 2.30
CA GLY A 263 -16.62 -15.21 3.08
C GLY A 263 -15.94 -16.51 2.65
N ILE A 264 -15.07 -16.49 1.62
CA ILE A 264 -14.41 -17.70 1.14
C ILE A 264 -12.90 -17.48 0.95
N PRO A 265 -12.12 -17.49 2.05
CA PRO A 265 -10.65 -17.42 1.95
C PRO A 265 -10.05 -18.55 1.13
N PHE A 266 -10.71 -19.72 1.14
CA PHE A 266 -10.28 -20.90 0.41
C PHE A 266 -10.39 -20.73 -1.12
N ASP A 267 -11.39 -20.01 -1.61
CA ASP A 267 -11.56 -19.81 -3.04
C ASP A 267 -10.48 -18.90 -3.63
N ASN A 268 -10.10 -17.85 -2.93
CA ASN A 268 -9.00 -16.99 -3.34
C ASN A 268 -7.68 -17.76 -3.41
N PHE A 269 -7.45 -18.67 -2.46
CA PHE A 269 -6.29 -19.56 -2.46
C PHE A 269 -6.38 -20.56 -3.62
N ALA A 270 -7.53 -21.17 -3.87
CA ALA A 270 -7.76 -22.10 -4.96
C ALA A 270 -7.58 -21.43 -6.33
N ILE A 271 -8.07 -20.20 -6.49
CA ILE A 271 -7.85 -19.38 -7.70
C ILE A 271 -6.35 -19.15 -7.90
N LEU A 272 -5.63 -18.70 -6.87
CA LEU A 272 -4.19 -18.45 -6.93
C LEU A 272 -3.40 -19.72 -7.30
N VAL A 273 -3.69 -20.85 -6.65
CA VAL A 273 -3.05 -22.14 -6.93
C VAL A 273 -3.33 -22.59 -8.35
N SER A 274 -4.58 -22.47 -8.80
CA SER A 274 -4.97 -22.83 -10.18
C SER A 274 -4.24 -21.97 -11.21
N MET A 275 -4.12 -20.66 -10.97
CA MET A 275 -3.36 -19.75 -11.82
C MET A 275 -1.86 -20.10 -11.82
N ILE A 276 -1.26 -20.42 -10.68
CA ILE A 276 0.14 -20.86 -10.60
C ILE A 276 0.36 -22.14 -11.39
N ILE A 277 -0.51 -23.14 -11.24
CA ILE A 277 -0.42 -24.42 -11.97
C ILE A 277 -0.52 -24.19 -13.47
N LEU A 278 -1.47 -23.35 -13.92
CA LEU A 278 -1.61 -22.99 -15.33
C LEU A 278 -0.35 -22.29 -15.87
N VAL A 279 0.17 -21.30 -15.14
CA VAL A 279 1.38 -20.57 -15.52
C VAL A 279 2.58 -21.52 -15.61
N VAL A 280 2.80 -22.37 -14.59
CA VAL A 280 3.89 -23.36 -14.57
C VAL A 280 3.74 -24.36 -15.73
N GLY A 281 2.52 -24.85 -15.98
CA GLY A 281 2.23 -25.75 -17.10
C GLY A 281 2.55 -25.12 -18.45
N MET A 282 2.18 -23.83 -18.62
CA MET A 282 2.44 -23.09 -19.83
C MET A 282 3.94 -22.79 -20.01
N ILE A 283 4.65 -22.37 -18.96
CA ILE A 283 6.10 -22.19 -18.99
C ILE A 283 6.78 -23.50 -19.40
N ARG A 284 6.40 -24.61 -18.80
CA ARG A 284 7.00 -25.92 -19.11
C ARG A 284 6.76 -26.38 -20.55
N TYR A 285 5.61 -26.02 -21.12
CA TYR A 285 5.24 -26.44 -22.49
C TYR A 285 5.81 -25.52 -23.57
N TYR A 286 5.85 -24.19 -23.31
CA TYR A 286 6.20 -23.17 -24.29
C TYR A 286 7.54 -22.48 -24.02
N TYR A 287 8.26 -22.86 -22.95
CA TYR A 287 9.48 -22.15 -22.57
C TYR A 287 10.53 -22.20 -23.68
N ASN A 288 10.96 -21.04 -24.10
CA ASN A 288 12.12 -20.82 -24.95
C ASN A 288 12.75 -19.46 -24.61
N SER A 289 13.98 -19.20 -25.08
CA SER A 289 14.67 -17.94 -24.82
C SER A 289 13.90 -16.70 -25.28
N SER A 290 13.16 -16.82 -26.39
CA SER A 290 12.31 -15.75 -26.89
C SER A 290 11.14 -15.42 -25.95
N MET A 291 10.63 -16.38 -25.19
CA MET A 291 9.56 -16.16 -24.20
C MET A 291 10.05 -15.31 -23.02
N LEU A 292 11.24 -15.57 -22.50
CA LEU A 292 11.83 -14.78 -21.43
C LEU A 292 12.06 -13.33 -21.87
N GLN A 293 12.66 -13.14 -23.05
CA GLN A 293 12.90 -11.83 -23.66
C GLN A 293 11.58 -11.08 -23.89
N SER A 294 10.53 -11.78 -24.36
CA SER A 294 9.21 -11.18 -24.57
C SER A 294 8.55 -10.76 -23.27
N SER A 295 8.65 -11.57 -22.20
CA SER A 295 8.10 -11.23 -20.88
C SER A 295 8.76 -9.98 -20.32
N LEU A 296 10.07 -9.82 -20.48
CA LEU A 296 10.79 -8.60 -20.10
C LEU A 296 10.34 -7.38 -20.90
N CYS A 297 10.16 -7.54 -22.21
CA CYS A 297 9.63 -6.44 -23.05
C CYS A 297 8.22 -6.03 -22.59
N VAL A 298 7.35 -7.00 -22.31
CA VAL A 298 5.98 -6.73 -21.81
C VAL A 298 6.03 -6.02 -20.46
N LEU A 299 6.82 -6.51 -19.50
CA LEU A 299 6.97 -5.86 -18.19
C LEU A 299 7.52 -4.43 -18.31
N THR A 300 8.47 -4.21 -19.23
CA THR A 300 9.01 -2.87 -19.50
C THR A 300 7.93 -1.94 -20.04
N ILE A 301 7.14 -2.38 -21.01
CA ILE A 301 6.03 -1.59 -21.56
C ILE A 301 5.00 -1.29 -20.47
N LEU A 302 4.61 -2.29 -19.67
CA LEU A 302 3.66 -2.10 -18.56
C LEU A 302 4.20 -1.16 -17.51
N SER A 303 5.51 -1.22 -17.19
CA SER A 303 6.15 -0.29 -16.24
C SER A 303 6.10 1.16 -16.76
N PHE A 304 6.38 1.41 -18.04
CA PHE A 304 6.26 2.76 -18.61
C PHE A 304 4.81 3.23 -18.70
N ILE A 305 3.87 2.34 -19.05
CA ILE A 305 2.44 2.68 -19.02
C ILE A 305 2.02 3.05 -17.59
N SER A 306 2.40 2.24 -16.60
CA SER A 306 2.06 2.51 -15.20
C SER A 306 2.68 3.81 -14.70
N LEU A 307 3.87 4.18 -15.16
CA LEU A 307 4.50 5.46 -14.82
C LEU A 307 3.66 6.67 -15.26
N VAL A 308 2.98 6.57 -16.40
CA VAL A 308 2.14 7.65 -16.94
C VAL A 308 0.81 7.76 -16.18
N PHE A 309 0.16 6.62 -15.89
CA PHE A 309 -1.18 6.58 -15.32
C PHE A 309 -1.19 6.44 -13.80
N ALA A 310 -0.11 5.94 -13.23
CA ALA A 310 0.01 5.59 -11.83
C ALA A 310 1.48 5.76 -11.39
N GLY A 311 1.95 6.98 -11.36
CA GLY A 311 3.38 7.34 -11.20
C GLY A 311 4.06 6.85 -9.92
N GLU A 312 3.31 6.25 -9.00
CA GLU A 312 3.82 5.64 -7.75
C GLU A 312 3.78 4.12 -7.79
N ASN A 313 3.33 3.53 -8.90
CA ASN A 313 3.14 2.09 -9.01
C ASN A 313 4.43 1.37 -9.43
N MET A 314 5.05 0.66 -8.49
CA MET A 314 6.25 -0.15 -8.74
C MET A 314 5.93 -1.62 -9.08
N MET A 315 4.66 -1.99 -9.23
CA MET A 315 4.22 -3.38 -9.41
C MET A 315 4.90 -4.07 -10.61
N PHE A 316 5.06 -3.35 -11.72
CA PHE A 316 5.73 -3.89 -12.90
C PHE A 316 7.24 -3.60 -12.92
N PHE A 317 7.67 -2.52 -12.27
CA PHE A 317 9.07 -2.12 -12.22
C PHE A 317 9.93 -3.12 -11.44
N ILE A 318 9.51 -3.54 -10.25
CA ILE A 318 10.30 -4.44 -9.40
C ILE A 318 10.56 -5.79 -10.08
N PRO A 319 9.54 -6.51 -10.62
CA PRO A 319 9.79 -7.75 -11.35
C PRO A 319 10.68 -7.56 -12.58
N MET A 320 10.50 -6.46 -13.32
CA MET A 320 11.32 -6.13 -14.48
C MET A 320 12.78 -5.90 -14.09
N ALA A 321 13.04 -5.13 -13.02
CA ALA A 321 14.39 -4.83 -12.55
C ALA A 321 15.12 -6.10 -12.09
N ILE A 322 14.45 -6.93 -11.27
CA ILE A 322 15.00 -8.21 -10.80
C ILE A 322 15.31 -9.14 -11.98
N ALA A 323 14.37 -9.32 -12.89
CA ALA A 323 14.55 -10.23 -14.01
C ALA A 323 15.62 -9.74 -15.00
N SER A 324 15.73 -8.42 -15.23
CA SER A 324 16.77 -7.85 -16.08
C SER A 324 18.17 -7.94 -15.47
N ALA A 325 18.27 -7.92 -14.14
CA ALA A 325 19.55 -8.09 -13.44
C ALA A 325 19.99 -9.56 -13.35
N ALA A 326 19.04 -10.50 -13.42
CA ALA A 326 19.31 -11.94 -13.34
C ALA A 326 19.74 -12.56 -14.67
N LEU A 327 19.57 -11.85 -15.80
CA LEU A 327 20.00 -12.25 -17.16
C LEU A 327 21.39 -11.73 -17.49
#